data_29a8c1e8b5f5f43faa980d842bec4cd0
#
_entry.id   29a8c1e8b5f5f43faa980d842bec4cd0
#
_cell.length_a   1.000
_cell.length_b   1.000
_cell.length_c   1.000
_cell.angle_alpha   90.00
_cell.angle_beta   90.00
_cell.angle_gamma   90.00
#
_symmetry.space_group_name_H-M   'P 1'
#
loop_
_entity.id
_entity.type
_entity.pdbx_description
1 polymer ?
#
loop_
_entity_poly.entity_id
_entity_poly.type
_entity_poly.pdbx_seq_one_letter_code
_entity_poly.pdbx_strand_id
1 'polypeptide(L)'
;MKKRIDTTREMRQRAMKVFKVTEQTVFNAICFDSKRGNTDTAKRIRSYILQNGGVVMVELPEVETIHDSDGMMRQYFPNGAVIEIDKNTGDTAIYFGGEKIVSFDNVFIWQLELLQEVASKMKSSDVGKFAEPAFVERWKRGIIQAWRDKYIKSEERRAKR
;
A
#
# COMPACT_ATOMS: atom_id res chain seq x y z
N MET A 1 0.02 -2.70 0.12
CA MET A 1 1.45 -2.96 0.36
C MET A 1 1.57 -4.13 1.33
N LYS A 2 2.05 -5.29 0.89
CA LYS A 2 2.29 -6.43 1.76
C LYS A 2 3.76 -6.40 2.19
N LYS A 3 3.99 -6.55 3.47
CA LYS A 3 5.33 -6.58 4.08
C LYS A 3 5.57 -7.96 4.64
N ARG A 4 6.73 -8.55 4.37
CA ARG A 4 7.16 -9.81 4.96
C ARG A 4 8.66 -9.79 5.24
N ILE A 5 9.11 -10.69 6.11
CA ILE A 5 10.55 -10.95 6.26
C ILE A 5 10.86 -12.21 5.47
N ASP A 6 11.75 -12.08 4.48
CA ASP A 6 12.27 -13.23 3.77
C ASP A 6 13.32 -13.94 4.63
N THR A 7 13.23 -15.28 4.69
CA THR A 7 14.02 -16.09 5.64
C THR A 7 14.12 -17.52 5.15
N THR A 8 15.24 -18.17 5.44
CA THR A 8 15.43 -19.58 5.09
C THR A 8 14.58 -20.52 5.97
N ARG A 9 14.33 -21.73 5.49
CA ARG A 9 13.65 -22.78 6.27
C ARG A 9 14.35 -23.07 7.59
N GLU A 10 15.68 -23.15 7.56
CA GLU A 10 16.49 -23.42 8.76
C GLU A 10 16.34 -22.33 9.81
N MET A 11 16.34 -21.07 9.39
CA MET A 11 16.17 -19.94 10.29
C MET A 11 14.78 -19.96 10.97
N ARG A 12 13.72 -20.29 10.22
CA ARG A 12 12.38 -20.48 10.79
C ARG A 12 12.36 -21.60 11.82
N GLN A 13 12.98 -22.74 11.51
CA GLN A 13 13.09 -23.88 12.45
C GLN A 13 13.87 -23.51 13.72
N ARG A 14 14.96 -22.74 13.59
CA ARG A 14 15.70 -22.23 14.77
C ARG A 14 14.82 -21.31 15.62
N ALA A 15 14.09 -20.39 14.99
CA ALA A 15 13.16 -19.51 15.70
C ALA A 15 12.06 -20.30 16.43
N MET A 16 11.50 -21.35 15.82
CA MET A 16 10.53 -22.23 16.47
C MET A 16 11.10 -22.85 17.76
N LYS A 17 12.34 -23.35 17.72
CA LYS A 17 13.02 -23.97 18.86
C LYS A 17 13.33 -22.93 19.96
N VAL A 18 13.87 -21.77 19.60
CA VAL A 18 14.25 -20.71 20.52
C VAL A 18 13.05 -20.15 21.28
N PHE A 19 11.95 -19.90 20.57
CA PHE A 19 10.75 -19.29 21.16
C PHE A 19 9.71 -20.34 21.61
N LYS A 20 9.95 -21.63 21.39
CA LYS A 20 9.03 -22.75 21.70
C LYS A 20 7.63 -22.52 21.11
N VAL A 21 7.56 -22.09 19.86
CA VAL A 21 6.32 -21.78 19.15
C VAL A 21 6.15 -22.65 17.91
N THR A 22 4.92 -22.68 17.39
CA THR A 22 4.60 -23.42 16.16
C THR A 22 5.08 -22.67 14.92
N GLU A 23 5.22 -23.39 13.81
CA GLU A 23 5.57 -22.79 12.49
C GLU A 23 4.59 -21.70 12.09
N GLN A 24 3.29 -21.91 12.33
CA GLN A 24 2.25 -20.92 12.04
C GLN A 24 2.46 -19.63 12.82
N THR A 25 2.93 -19.70 14.05
CA THR A 25 3.24 -18.50 14.86
C THR A 25 4.42 -17.74 14.28
N VAL A 26 5.48 -18.43 13.84
CA VAL A 26 6.61 -17.82 13.15
C VAL A 26 6.16 -17.20 11.84
N PHE A 27 5.33 -17.92 11.05
CA PHE A 27 4.79 -17.41 9.79
C PHE A 27 3.96 -16.14 9.98
N ASN A 28 3.03 -16.12 10.94
CA ASN A 28 2.25 -14.92 11.25
C ASN A 28 3.13 -13.73 11.65
N ALA A 29 4.21 -14.00 12.39
CA ALA A 29 5.16 -12.97 12.78
C ALA A 29 5.91 -12.37 11.56
N ILE A 30 6.46 -13.20 10.68
CA ILE A 30 7.24 -12.75 9.52
C ILE A 30 6.38 -12.10 8.44
N CYS A 31 5.11 -12.49 8.31
CA CYS A 31 4.16 -11.89 7.39
C CYS A 31 3.45 -10.65 7.94
N PHE A 32 3.79 -10.19 9.13
CA PHE A 32 3.15 -9.05 9.80
C PHE A 32 1.62 -9.18 9.84
N ASP A 33 1.12 -10.40 10.14
CA ASP A 33 -0.33 -10.64 10.20
C ASP A 33 -1.02 -9.64 11.13
N SER A 34 -2.13 -9.04 10.67
CA SER A 34 -2.79 -7.95 11.37
C SER A 34 -3.39 -8.36 12.72
N LYS A 35 -3.82 -9.61 12.84
CA LYS A 35 -4.48 -10.14 14.06
C LYS A 35 -3.51 -10.84 15.00
N ARG A 36 -2.58 -11.65 14.44
CA ARG A 36 -1.70 -12.54 15.22
C ARG A 36 -0.22 -12.17 15.14
N GLY A 37 0.17 -11.29 14.22
CA GLY A 37 1.54 -10.85 14.01
C GLY A 37 1.98 -9.63 14.84
N ASN A 38 1.12 -9.07 15.70
CA ASN A 38 1.43 -7.87 16.50
C ASN A 38 1.69 -8.12 17.99
N THR A 39 1.77 -9.38 18.41
CA THR A 39 2.12 -9.75 19.79
C THR A 39 3.58 -9.46 20.09
N ASP A 40 3.94 -9.33 21.38
CA ASP A 40 5.34 -9.11 21.78
C ASP A 40 6.23 -10.31 21.39
N THR A 41 5.70 -11.52 21.45
CA THR A 41 6.38 -12.72 20.93
C THR A 41 6.66 -12.58 19.44
N ALA A 42 5.70 -12.11 18.64
CA ALA A 42 5.90 -11.90 17.21
C ALA A 42 6.96 -10.82 16.92
N LYS A 43 7.00 -9.74 17.70
CA LYS A 43 8.04 -8.71 17.60
C LYS A 43 9.43 -9.28 17.92
N ARG A 44 9.54 -10.10 18.98
CA ARG A 44 10.80 -10.76 19.36
C ARG A 44 11.27 -11.75 18.29
N ILE A 45 10.37 -12.54 17.70
CA ILE A 45 10.66 -13.45 16.59
C ILE A 45 11.21 -12.66 15.40
N ARG A 46 10.57 -11.55 15.00
CA ARG A 46 11.07 -10.69 13.91
C ARG A 46 12.46 -10.15 14.20
N SER A 47 12.68 -9.62 15.40
CA SER A 47 14.00 -9.11 15.80
C SER A 47 15.08 -10.20 15.70
N TYR A 48 14.80 -11.39 16.22
CA TYR A 48 15.71 -12.53 16.12
C TYR A 48 16.03 -12.91 14.67
N ILE A 49 15.00 -13.03 13.82
CA ILE A 49 15.17 -13.38 12.40
C ILE A 49 15.99 -12.33 11.68
N LEU A 50 15.73 -11.03 11.89
CA LEU A 50 16.49 -9.93 11.27
C LEU A 50 17.95 -9.93 11.71
N GLN A 51 18.23 -10.17 12.98
CA GLN A 51 19.61 -10.29 13.49
C GLN A 51 20.37 -11.49 12.92
N ASN A 52 19.68 -12.53 12.48
CA ASN A 52 20.26 -13.72 11.88
C ASN A 52 20.23 -13.73 10.34
N GLY A 53 20.04 -12.56 9.70
CA GLY A 53 20.16 -12.42 8.26
C GLY A 53 18.82 -12.48 7.50
N GLY A 54 17.68 -12.41 8.19
CA GLY A 54 16.38 -12.19 7.54
C GLY A 54 16.32 -10.80 6.91
N VAL A 55 15.67 -10.69 5.75
CA VAL A 55 15.56 -9.45 4.99
C VAL A 55 14.09 -9.00 4.92
N VAL A 56 13.84 -7.74 5.21
CA VAL A 56 12.49 -7.18 5.05
C VAL A 56 12.20 -6.98 3.57
N MET A 57 11.23 -7.72 3.08
CA MET A 57 10.70 -7.59 1.72
C MET A 57 9.37 -6.84 1.75
N VAL A 58 9.22 -5.95 0.80
CA VAL A 58 7.98 -5.20 0.59
C VAL A 58 7.48 -5.55 -0.80
N GLU A 59 6.30 -6.16 -0.88
CA GLU A 59 5.62 -6.35 -2.16
C GLU A 59 5.01 -5.01 -2.56
N LEU A 60 5.62 -4.35 -3.53
CA LEU A 60 5.03 -3.23 -4.23
C LEU A 60 4.18 -3.80 -5.38
N PRO A 61 3.02 -3.20 -5.69
CA PRO A 61 2.35 -3.51 -6.94
C PRO A 61 3.32 -3.22 -8.08
N GLU A 62 3.38 -4.10 -9.07
CA GLU A 62 4.11 -3.85 -10.30
C GLU A 62 3.45 -2.68 -11.02
N VAL A 63 4.12 -1.54 -11.04
CA VAL A 63 3.61 -0.30 -11.62
C VAL A 63 4.65 0.22 -12.59
N GLU A 64 4.27 0.33 -13.85
CA GLU A 64 5.07 1.01 -14.84
C GLU A 64 4.78 2.51 -14.79
N THR A 65 5.82 3.31 -14.58
CA THR A 65 5.69 4.78 -14.55
C THR A 65 6.39 5.39 -15.74
N ILE A 66 5.65 6.14 -16.55
CA ILE A 66 6.15 6.84 -17.73
C ILE A 66 6.03 8.34 -17.49
N HIS A 67 7.11 9.06 -17.76
CA HIS A 67 7.13 10.51 -17.77
C HIS A 67 7.13 11.00 -19.21
N ASP A 68 5.96 11.43 -19.67
CA ASP A 68 5.78 11.88 -21.03
C ASP A 68 6.28 13.32 -21.27
N SER A 69 6.56 13.64 -22.54
CA SER A 69 7.00 14.96 -22.97
C SER A 69 5.88 16.02 -22.92
N ASP A 70 4.63 15.60 -22.80
CA ASP A 70 3.45 16.45 -22.63
C ASP A 70 3.29 17.06 -21.23
N GLY A 71 4.24 16.80 -20.34
CA GLY A 71 4.16 17.26 -18.94
C GLY A 71 3.40 16.31 -18.02
N MET A 72 2.89 15.21 -18.55
CA MET A 72 2.16 14.21 -17.79
C MET A 72 3.08 13.14 -17.22
N MET A 73 2.68 12.57 -16.10
CA MET A 73 3.20 11.31 -15.57
C MET A 73 2.06 10.29 -15.54
N ARG A 74 2.28 9.14 -16.14
CA ARG A 74 1.30 8.05 -16.21
C ARG A 74 1.81 6.82 -15.49
N GLN A 75 0.99 6.25 -14.64
CA GLN A 75 1.27 5.00 -13.93
C GLN A 75 0.28 3.93 -14.35
N TYR A 76 0.80 2.86 -14.94
CA TYR A 76 0.05 1.72 -15.44
C TYR A 76 0.10 0.57 -14.44
N PHE A 77 -1.07 0.04 -14.08
CA PHE A 77 -1.20 -1.06 -13.14
C PHE A 77 -1.57 -2.36 -13.85
N PRO A 78 -1.13 -3.53 -13.35
CA PRO A 78 -1.42 -4.83 -13.97
C PRO A 78 -2.92 -5.15 -14.12
N ASN A 79 -3.76 -4.53 -13.30
CA ASN A 79 -5.22 -4.68 -13.38
C ASN A 79 -5.89 -3.81 -14.45
N GLY A 80 -5.12 -3.03 -15.21
CA GLY A 80 -5.60 -2.10 -16.24
C GLY A 80 -6.03 -0.72 -15.72
N ALA A 81 -5.81 -0.42 -14.44
CA ALA A 81 -5.96 0.93 -13.94
C ALA A 81 -4.80 1.82 -14.42
N VAL A 82 -5.07 3.09 -14.64
CA VAL A 82 -4.07 4.11 -14.98
C VAL A 82 -4.26 5.32 -14.08
N ILE A 83 -3.18 5.80 -13.48
CA ILE A 83 -3.14 7.11 -12.83
C ILE A 83 -2.41 8.07 -13.76
N GLU A 84 -3.05 9.16 -14.10
CA GLU A 84 -2.48 10.24 -14.89
C GLU A 84 -2.33 11.49 -14.04
N ILE A 85 -1.15 12.10 -14.03
CA ILE A 85 -0.80 13.23 -13.18
C ILE A 85 -0.16 14.31 -14.04
N ASP A 86 -0.71 15.53 -13.98
CA ASP A 86 -0.04 16.71 -14.53
C ASP A 86 1.08 17.12 -13.57
N LYS A 87 2.32 17.11 -14.06
CA LYS A 87 3.52 17.46 -13.28
C LYS A 87 3.59 18.93 -12.87
N ASN A 88 2.86 19.79 -13.56
CA ASN A 88 2.88 21.24 -13.35
C ASN A 88 1.85 21.66 -12.30
N THR A 89 0.64 21.07 -12.36
CA THR A 89 -0.48 21.44 -11.48
C THR A 89 -0.70 20.46 -10.35
N GLY A 90 -0.25 19.21 -10.49
CA GLY A 90 -0.57 18.12 -9.58
C GLY A 90 -1.96 17.54 -9.80
N ASP A 91 -2.70 17.99 -10.82
CA ASP A 91 -4.01 17.45 -11.12
C ASP A 91 -3.89 15.99 -11.52
N THR A 92 -4.69 15.15 -10.88
CA THR A 92 -4.56 13.71 -10.99
C THR A 92 -5.90 13.09 -11.36
N ALA A 93 -5.88 12.18 -12.32
CA ALA A 93 -7.04 11.39 -12.71
C ALA A 93 -6.76 9.90 -12.61
N ILE A 94 -7.76 9.13 -12.21
CA ILE A 94 -7.73 7.67 -12.24
C ILE A 94 -8.63 7.20 -13.36
N TYR A 95 -8.07 6.39 -14.25
CA TYR A 95 -8.78 5.71 -15.31
C TYR A 95 -8.85 4.21 -15.03
N PHE A 96 -9.95 3.60 -15.44
CA PHE A 96 -10.12 2.14 -15.38
C PHE A 96 -11.02 1.67 -16.51
N GLY A 97 -10.59 0.61 -17.22
CA GLY A 97 -11.31 0.15 -18.40
C GLY A 97 -11.38 1.16 -19.55
N GLY A 98 -10.45 2.12 -19.61
CA GLY A 98 -10.42 3.20 -20.59
C GLY A 98 -11.28 4.42 -20.25
N GLU A 99 -12.05 4.37 -19.17
CA GLU A 99 -12.89 5.48 -18.72
C GLU A 99 -12.28 6.23 -17.54
N LYS A 100 -12.47 7.55 -17.52
CA LYS A 100 -12.08 8.40 -16.39
C LYS A 100 -13.04 8.19 -15.22
N ILE A 101 -12.54 7.64 -14.13
CA ILE A 101 -13.36 7.30 -12.94
C ILE A 101 -13.48 8.49 -11.99
N VAL A 102 -12.36 9.14 -11.69
CA VAL A 102 -12.32 10.24 -10.72
C VAL A 102 -11.14 11.16 -11.01
N SER A 103 -11.26 12.42 -10.60
CA SER A 103 -10.16 13.38 -10.61
C SER A 103 -10.02 14.08 -9.26
N PHE A 104 -8.79 14.48 -8.98
CA PHE A 104 -8.38 15.23 -7.79
C PHE A 104 -7.50 16.38 -8.27
N ASP A 105 -7.71 17.54 -7.68
CA ASP A 105 -6.92 18.74 -8.00
C ASP A 105 -5.76 18.84 -7.01
N ASN A 106 -4.60 19.31 -7.48
CA ASN A 106 -3.45 19.66 -6.64
C ASN A 106 -2.96 18.51 -5.73
N VAL A 107 -2.77 17.30 -6.28
CA VAL A 107 -2.30 16.13 -5.51
C VAL A 107 -0.81 16.25 -5.23
N PHE A 108 -0.44 16.16 -3.96
CA PHE A 108 0.97 16.12 -3.54
C PHE A 108 1.54 14.71 -3.60
N ILE A 109 2.86 14.60 -3.73
CA ILE A 109 3.56 13.29 -3.81
C ILE A 109 3.22 12.35 -2.65
N TRP A 110 3.07 12.87 -1.42
CA TRP A 110 2.72 12.05 -0.26
C TRP A 110 1.29 11.48 -0.30
N GLN A 111 0.40 12.06 -1.10
CA GLN A 111 -0.97 11.60 -1.32
C GLN A 111 -1.03 10.49 -2.37
N LEU A 112 -0.04 10.44 -3.26
CA LEU A 112 0.00 9.52 -4.38
C LEU A 112 0.00 8.04 -3.94
N GLU A 113 0.66 7.71 -2.83
CA GLU A 113 0.70 6.36 -2.28
C GLU A 113 -0.70 5.77 -2.06
N LEU A 114 -1.64 6.58 -1.55
CA LEU A 114 -3.02 6.12 -1.35
C LEU A 114 -3.75 5.92 -2.67
N LEU A 115 -3.54 6.80 -3.65
CA LEU A 115 -4.13 6.64 -4.99
C LEU A 115 -3.59 5.39 -5.69
N GLN A 116 -2.30 5.11 -5.56
CA GLN A 116 -1.68 3.89 -6.07
C GLN A 116 -2.27 2.63 -5.40
N GLU A 117 -2.46 2.67 -4.08
CA GLU A 117 -3.09 1.58 -3.34
C GLU A 117 -4.53 1.34 -3.81
N VAL A 118 -5.27 2.41 -4.02
CA VAL A 118 -6.66 2.35 -4.50
C VAL A 118 -6.71 1.82 -5.94
N ALA A 119 -5.91 2.37 -6.85
CA ALA A 119 -5.85 1.94 -8.25
C ALA A 119 -5.46 0.46 -8.38
N SER A 120 -4.47 0.00 -7.61
CA SER A 120 -4.03 -1.40 -7.62
C SER A 120 -5.10 -2.41 -7.16
N LYS A 121 -6.10 -1.96 -6.41
CA LYS A 121 -7.18 -2.80 -5.87
C LYS A 121 -8.45 -2.79 -6.71
N MET A 122 -8.54 -1.96 -7.75
CA MET A 122 -9.70 -1.88 -8.63
C MET A 122 -9.89 -3.20 -9.39
N LYS A 123 -11.14 -3.60 -9.57
CA LYS A 123 -11.52 -4.85 -10.23
C LYS A 123 -12.53 -4.57 -11.34
N SER A 124 -12.50 -5.38 -12.40
CA SER A 124 -13.47 -5.27 -13.50
C SER A 124 -14.93 -5.39 -13.03
N SER A 125 -15.18 -6.13 -11.94
CA SER A 125 -16.52 -6.20 -11.30
C SER A 125 -16.99 -4.89 -10.68
N ASP A 126 -16.09 -3.92 -10.48
CA ASP A 126 -16.43 -2.63 -9.85
C ASP A 126 -16.76 -1.54 -10.90
N VAL A 127 -16.50 -1.79 -12.19
CA VAL A 127 -16.75 -0.82 -13.27
C VAL A 127 -18.17 -0.28 -13.24
N GLY A 128 -19.17 -1.16 -13.08
CA GLY A 128 -20.58 -0.75 -12.98
C GLY A 128 -20.89 0.18 -11.81
N LYS A 129 -20.16 0.07 -10.71
CA LYS A 129 -20.34 0.95 -9.54
C LYS A 129 -19.82 2.37 -9.82
N PHE A 130 -18.76 2.48 -10.62
CA PHE A 130 -18.19 3.77 -11.01
C PHE A 130 -19.05 4.53 -12.04
N ALA A 131 -20.00 3.86 -12.68
CA ALA A 131 -21.01 4.52 -13.52
C ALA A 131 -22.04 5.33 -12.67
N GLU A 132 -22.10 5.11 -11.36
CA GLU A 132 -23.00 5.83 -10.45
C GLU A 132 -22.29 7.06 -9.85
N PRO A 133 -22.68 8.30 -10.20
CA PRO A 133 -22.03 9.51 -9.67
C PRO A 133 -22.03 9.58 -8.14
N ALA A 134 -23.09 9.15 -7.49
CA ALA A 134 -23.20 9.14 -6.03
C ALA A 134 -22.18 8.20 -5.37
N PHE A 135 -21.87 7.06 -6.02
CA PHE A 135 -20.84 6.14 -5.57
C PHE A 135 -19.46 6.78 -5.70
N VAL A 136 -19.15 7.38 -6.84
CA VAL A 136 -17.86 8.05 -7.11
C VAL A 136 -17.61 9.17 -6.11
N GLU A 137 -18.62 10.02 -5.85
CA GLU A 137 -18.50 11.11 -4.89
C GLU A 137 -18.29 10.63 -3.45
N ARG A 138 -18.97 9.57 -3.03
CA ARG A 138 -18.74 8.95 -1.73
C ARG A 138 -17.34 8.35 -1.62
N TRP A 139 -16.89 7.70 -2.68
CA TRP A 139 -15.55 7.10 -2.76
C TRP A 139 -14.45 8.16 -2.71
N LYS A 140 -14.60 9.26 -3.49
CA LYS A 140 -13.71 10.43 -3.49
C LYS A 140 -13.60 11.04 -2.09
N ARG A 141 -14.73 11.24 -1.40
CA ARG A 141 -14.74 11.74 -0.02
C ARG A 141 -14.00 10.83 0.95
N GLY A 142 -14.13 9.51 0.79
CA GLY A 142 -13.38 8.54 1.60
C GLY A 142 -11.85 8.67 1.43
N ILE A 143 -11.38 8.86 0.20
CA ILE A 143 -9.96 9.09 -0.09
C ILE A 143 -9.48 10.41 0.54
N ILE A 144 -10.22 11.49 0.37
CA ILE A 144 -9.88 12.79 0.95
C ILE A 144 -9.84 12.71 2.48
N GLN A 145 -10.75 12.00 3.11
CA GLN A 145 -10.74 11.80 4.56
C GLN A 145 -9.51 11.00 5.01
N ALA A 146 -9.15 9.93 4.30
CA ALA A 146 -7.96 9.14 4.60
C ALA A 146 -6.65 9.97 4.48
N TRP A 147 -6.58 10.90 3.53
CA TRP A 147 -5.46 11.84 3.43
C TRP A 147 -5.38 12.78 4.65
N ARG A 148 -6.53 13.34 5.07
CA ARG A 148 -6.60 14.20 6.26
C ARG A 148 -6.13 13.46 7.51
N ASP A 149 -6.61 12.23 7.72
CA ASP A 149 -6.22 11.41 8.87
C ASP A 149 -4.73 11.07 8.87
N LYS A 150 -4.16 10.79 7.69
CA LYS A 150 -2.73 10.54 7.53
C LYS A 150 -1.90 11.80 7.84
N TYR A 151 -2.34 12.95 7.37
CA TYR A 151 -1.68 14.24 7.65
C TYR A 151 -1.69 14.56 9.15
N ILE A 152 -2.84 14.50 9.81
CA ILE A 152 -2.98 14.77 11.26
C ILE A 152 -2.05 13.83 12.06
N LYS A 153 -2.05 12.53 11.77
CA LYS A 153 -1.14 11.57 12.42
C LYS A 153 0.33 11.89 12.20
N SER A 154 0.70 12.46 11.06
CA SER A 154 2.08 12.85 10.77
C SER A 154 2.50 14.06 11.61
N GLU A 155 1.62 15.07 11.75
CA GLU A 155 1.86 16.26 12.56
C GLU A 155 1.94 15.91 14.06
N GLU A 156 1.05 15.06 14.56
CA GLU A 156 1.13 14.58 15.94
C GLU A 156 2.45 13.85 16.25
N ARG A 157 3.01 13.11 15.30
CA ARG A 157 4.31 12.45 15.44
C ARG A 157 5.46 13.45 15.44
N ARG A 158 5.37 14.53 14.66
CA ARG A 158 6.38 15.61 14.64
C ARG A 158 6.37 16.41 15.93
N ALA A 159 5.19 16.70 16.48
CA ALA A 159 5.04 17.45 17.73
C ALA A 159 5.53 16.68 18.97
N LYS A 160 5.68 15.37 18.89
CA LYS A 160 6.18 14.49 19.98
C LYS A 160 7.70 14.25 19.94
N ARG A 161 8.40 14.83 18.97
CA ARG A 161 9.87 14.77 18.85
C ARG A 161 10.52 16.07 19.30
#